data_78e678b5fcc30563c50800b997886fda
#
_entry.id   78e678b5fcc30563c50800b997886fda
#
_cell.length_a   1.000
_cell.length_b   1.000
_cell.length_c   1.000
_cell.angle_alpha   90.00
_cell.angle_beta   90.00
_cell.angle_gamma   90.00
#
_symmetry.space_group_name_H-M   'P 1'
#
loop_
_entity.id
_entity.type
_entity.pdbx_description
1 polymer ?
#
loop_
_entity_poly.entity_id
_entity_poly.type
_entity_poly.pdbx_seq_one_letter_code
_entity_poly.pdbx_strand_id
1 'polypeptide(L)'
;RLCNNPKGFTQVENAIKLLKERDIHMKLNFCITPYNIMDVEKMVEFAEKYEIPVAPTTYMYPPNRKDNVVNYDEHRLSPKQAAQAKMNLDMIEKGEDFVDYAKDILNDIKNIESEKLNNKDDKPQCGFGCRAGNSTFWINWQGEMTSCGMLSAKGIDIKEYGMNQSWKMLNEQVSSTKRNSKCPSCKYKNICQVCVASCQAETGEFDGVPQYLCDMCAEYEKLLVEYINKKV
;
A
#
# COMPACT_ATOMS: atom_id res chain seq x y z
N ARG A 1 -7.98 -8.68 -19.53
CA ARG A 1 -6.63 -8.29 -20.01
C ARG A 1 -5.56 -8.60 -18.95
N LEU A 2 -5.67 -8.11 -17.71
CA LEU A 2 -4.66 -8.31 -16.66
C LEU A 2 -4.43 -9.79 -16.29
N CYS A 3 -5.49 -10.58 -16.18
CA CYS A 3 -5.40 -11.97 -15.76
C CYS A 3 -5.32 -12.97 -16.94
N ASN A 4 -5.45 -12.51 -18.17
CA ASN A 4 -5.52 -13.33 -19.38
C ASN A 4 -6.45 -14.57 -19.24
N ASN A 5 -7.49 -14.45 -18.41
CA ASN A 5 -8.47 -15.49 -18.13
C ASN A 5 -9.90 -14.94 -18.32
N PRO A 6 -10.59 -15.29 -19.44
CA PRO A 6 -11.93 -14.78 -19.69
C PRO A 6 -12.98 -15.27 -18.68
N LYS A 7 -12.72 -16.37 -17.97
CA LYS A 7 -13.59 -16.92 -16.93
C LYS A 7 -13.19 -16.49 -15.51
N GLY A 8 -12.14 -15.66 -15.36
CA GLY A 8 -11.56 -15.32 -14.08
C GLY A 8 -12.57 -14.72 -13.10
N PHE A 9 -13.40 -13.78 -13.55
CA PHE A 9 -14.42 -13.16 -12.69
C PHE A 9 -15.45 -14.19 -12.19
N THR A 10 -15.99 -15.02 -13.08
CA THR A 10 -16.95 -16.09 -12.71
C THR A 10 -16.35 -17.09 -11.72
N GLN A 11 -15.07 -17.42 -11.89
CA GLN A 11 -14.38 -18.31 -10.96
C GLN A 11 -14.22 -17.70 -9.56
N VAL A 12 -13.88 -16.41 -9.51
CA VAL A 12 -13.80 -15.66 -8.22
C VAL A 12 -15.16 -15.58 -7.56
N GLU A 13 -16.21 -15.23 -8.32
CA GLU A 13 -17.56 -15.15 -7.77
C GLU A 13 -18.05 -16.50 -7.22
N ASN A 14 -17.77 -17.59 -7.93
CA ASN A 14 -18.11 -18.94 -7.46
C ASN A 14 -17.30 -19.31 -6.20
N ALA A 15 -16.02 -18.96 -6.14
CA ALA A 15 -15.21 -19.17 -4.93
C ALA A 15 -15.76 -18.40 -3.74
N ILE A 16 -16.19 -17.15 -3.91
CA ILE A 16 -16.84 -16.35 -2.87
C ILE A 16 -18.09 -17.05 -2.33
N LYS A 17 -18.97 -17.52 -3.21
CA LYS A 17 -20.19 -18.26 -2.81
C LYS A 17 -19.87 -19.49 -1.99
N LEU A 18 -18.92 -20.31 -2.46
CA LEU A 18 -18.48 -21.54 -1.76
C LEU A 18 -17.85 -21.26 -0.39
N LEU A 19 -17.12 -20.17 -0.26
CA LEU A 19 -16.52 -19.77 1.02
C LEU A 19 -17.58 -19.23 1.99
N LYS A 20 -18.55 -18.44 1.52
CA LYS A 20 -19.68 -17.97 2.34
C LYS A 20 -20.55 -19.13 2.83
N GLU A 21 -20.85 -20.10 1.99
CA GLU A 21 -21.60 -21.32 2.37
C GLU A 21 -20.93 -22.10 3.51
N ARG A 22 -19.63 -21.91 3.72
CA ARG A 22 -18.81 -22.55 4.76
C ARG A 22 -18.47 -21.67 5.94
N ASP A 23 -19.09 -20.48 6.00
CA ASP A 23 -18.82 -19.46 7.03
C ASP A 23 -17.33 -19.10 7.16
N ILE A 24 -16.62 -19.06 6.02
CA ILE A 24 -15.20 -18.67 5.99
C ILE A 24 -15.11 -17.17 5.84
N HIS A 25 -14.49 -16.53 6.85
CA HIS A 25 -14.23 -15.10 6.79
C HIS A 25 -13.26 -14.76 5.65
N MET A 26 -13.63 -13.77 4.86
CA MET A 26 -12.82 -13.32 3.72
C MET A 26 -12.81 -11.80 3.62
N LYS A 27 -11.83 -11.29 2.88
CA LYS A 27 -11.72 -9.88 2.49
C LYS A 27 -11.37 -9.81 1.01
N LEU A 28 -11.97 -8.90 0.28
CA LEU A 28 -11.67 -8.65 -1.12
C LEU A 28 -10.61 -7.56 -1.25
N ASN A 29 -9.49 -7.89 -1.89
CA ASN A 29 -8.46 -6.93 -2.25
C ASN A 29 -8.68 -6.48 -3.71
N PHE A 30 -8.92 -5.20 -3.91
CA PHE A 30 -9.03 -4.61 -5.23
C PHE A 30 -7.78 -3.79 -5.58
N CYS A 31 -7.07 -4.20 -6.62
CA CYS A 31 -6.01 -3.38 -7.19
C CYS A 31 -6.60 -2.47 -8.27
N ILE A 32 -6.58 -1.16 -8.02
CA ILE A 32 -7.07 -0.17 -8.98
C ILE A 32 -5.95 0.14 -9.98
N THR A 33 -6.27 0.01 -11.25
CA THR A 33 -5.36 0.16 -12.38
C THR A 33 -6.00 1.04 -13.45
N PRO A 34 -5.27 1.48 -14.49
CA PRO A 34 -5.87 2.22 -15.60
C PRO A 34 -7.01 1.49 -16.31
N TYR A 35 -7.07 0.16 -16.16
CA TYR A 35 -8.07 -0.67 -16.86
C TYR A 35 -9.41 -0.78 -16.12
N ASN A 36 -9.46 -0.47 -14.83
CA ASN A 36 -10.63 -0.65 -13.99
C ASN A 36 -10.95 0.55 -13.09
N ILE A 37 -10.23 1.66 -13.23
CA ILE A 37 -10.45 2.87 -12.43
C ILE A 37 -11.90 3.41 -12.54
N MET A 38 -12.56 3.16 -13.67
CA MET A 38 -13.96 3.55 -13.90
C MET A 38 -14.98 2.57 -13.30
N ASP A 39 -14.53 1.44 -12.77
CA ASP A 39 -15.39 0.40 -12.21
C ASP A 39 -15.34 0.34 -10.68
N VAL A 40 -14.75 1.34 -10.02
CA VAL A 40 -14.55 1.38 -8.56
C VAL A 40 -15.88 1.22 -7.80
N GLU A 41 -16.92 1.95 -8.20
CA GLU A 41 -18.26 1.86 -7.60
C GLU A 41 -18.82 0.44 -7.73
N LYS A 42 -18.73 -0.16 -8.92
CA LYS A 42 -19.19 -1.55 -9.16
C LYS A 42 -18.43 -2.58 -8.33
N MET A 43 -17.15 -2.30 -8.03
CA MET A 43 -16.34 -3.18 -7.16
C MET A 43 -16.83 -3.13 -5.72
N VAL A 44 -17.20 -1.94 -5.24
CA VAL A 44 -17.77 -1.76 -3.90
C VAL A 44 -19.16 -2.42 -3.84
N GLU A 45 -20.05 -2.12 -4.79
CA GLU A 45 -21.38 -2.75 -4.89
C GLU A 45 -21.31 -4.28 -4.94
N PHE A 46 -20.30 -4.82 -5.67
CA PHE A 46 -20.08 -6.26 -5.71
C PHE A 46 -19.70 -6.83 -4.34
N ALA A 47 -18.88 -6.14 -3.57
CA ALA A 47 -18.49 -6.58 -2.22
C ALA A 47 -19.67 -6.46 -1.25
N GLU A 48 -20.44 -5.38 -1.32
CA GLU A 48 -21.65 -5.15 -0.51
C GLU A 48 -22.70 -6.23 -0.78
N LYS A 49 -22.93 -6.60 -2.04
CA LYS A 49 -23.83 -7.71 -2.43
C LYS A 49 -23.51 -9.01 -1.67
N TYR A 50 -22.26 -9.25 -1.38
CA TYR A 50 -21.77 -10.43 -0.66
C TYR A 50 -21.47 -10.16 0.82
N GLU A 51 -21.68 -8.94 1.31
CA GLU A 51 -21.36 -8.51 2.69
C GLU A 51 -19.89 -8.82 3.05
N ILE A 52 -18.96 -8.54 2.14
CA ILE A 52 -17.54 -8.82 2.31
C ILE A 52 -16.79 -7.50 2.44
N PRO A 53 -15.96 -7.32 3.49
CA PRO A 53 -15.13 -6.14 3.61
C PRO A 53 -14.12 -6.03 2.47
N VAL A 54 -13.88 -4.81 2.01
CA VAL A 54 -12.95 -4.49 0.92
C VAL A 54 -11.65 -3.90 1.45
N ALA A 55 -10.57 -4.12 0.70
CA ALA A 55 -9.30 -3.44 0.88
C ALA A 55 -8.82 -2.95 -0.49
N PRO A 56 -9.33 -1.82 -0.97
CA PRO A 56 -8.89 -1.25 -2.23
C PRO A 56 -7.47 -0.69 -2.10
N THR A 57 -6.68 -0.83 -3.14
CA THR A 57 -5.36 -0.18 -3.24
C THR A 57 -5.22 0.51 -4.58
N THR A 58 -4.81 1.77 -4.54
CA THR A 58 -4.51 2.60 -5.71
C THR A 58 -3.01 2.65 -6.01
N TYR A 59 -2.20 2.13 -5.09
CA TYR A 59 -0.76 2.02 -5.23
C TYR A 59 -0.39 0.61 -5.69
N MET A 60 0.21 0.50 -6.87
CA MET A 60 0.80 -0.72 -7.37
C MET A 60 2.31 -0.67 -7.19
N TYR A 61 2.86 -1.65 -6.47
CA TYR A 61 4.31 -1.79 -6.31
C TYR A 61 4.99 -2.03 -7.66
N PRO A 62 6.19 -1.47 -7.88
CA PRO A 62 7.05 -1.92 -8.96
C PRO A 62 7.27 -3.43 -8.89
N PRO A 63 7.42 -4.10 -10.04
CA PRO A 63 7.60 -5.55 -10.07
C PRO A 63 8.89 -5.96 -9.37
N ASN A 64 8.82 -7.01 -8.55
CA ASN A 64 9.98 -7.57 -7.89
C ASN A 64 11.00 -8.18 -8.86
N ARG A 65 10.52 -8.69 -10.00
CA ARG A 65 11.35 -9.19 -11.08
C ARG A 65 11.48 -8.11 -12.15
N LYS A 66 12.66 -7.52 -12.25
CA LYS A 66 12.92 -6.43 -13.21
C LYS A 66 13.29 -6.91 -14.62
N ASP A 67 13.62 -8.20 -14.75
CA ASP A 67 14.31 -8.71 -15.95
C ASP A 67 13.43 -8.84 -17.20
N ASN A 68 12.10 -8.79 -17.10
CA ASN A 68 11.20 -8.98 -18.23
C ASN A 68 9.89 -8.16 -18.14
N VAL A 69 9.88 -7.07 -17.40
CA VAL A 69 8.67 -6.25 -17.31
C VAL A 69 8.73 -5.14 -18.34
N VAL A 70 8.03 -5.39 -19.44
CA VAL A 70 7.84 -4.38 -20.48
C VAL A 70 6.67 -3.48 -20.05
N ASN A 71 6.87 -2.16 -20.11
CA ASN A 71 5.83 -1.14 -19.95
C ASN A 71 5.09 -1.18 -18.60
N TYR A 72 5.82 -1.41 -17.49
CA TYR A 72 5.23 -1.41 -16.16
C TYR A 72 4.39 -0.15 -15.88
N ASP A 73 4.88 1.02 -16.26
CA ASP A 73 4.21 2.30 -16.02
C ASP A 73 2.87 2.42 -16.77
N GLU A 74 2.67 1.68 -17.87
CA GLU A 74 1.39 1.64 -18.60
C GLU A 74 0.30 0.89 -17.82
N HIS A 75 0.68 0.01 -16.89
CA HIS A 75 -0.25 -0.79 -16.08
C HIS A 75 -0.51 -0.18 -14.71
N ARG A 76 0.20 0.87 -14.37
CA ARG A 76 0.14 1.58 -13.10
C ARG A 76 -0.58 2.91 -13.27
N LEU A 77 -1.41 3.30 -12.31
CA LEU A 77 -1.95 4.66 -12.27
C LEU A 77 -0.81 5.67 -12.14
N SER A 78 -0.93 6.82 -12.79
CA SER A 78 -0.07 7.96 -12.44
C SER A 78 -0.37 8.42 -11.01
N PRO A 79 0.54 9.15 -10.32
CA PRO A 79 0.26 9.68 -8.98
C PRO A 79 -1.04 10.47 -8.89
N LYS A 80 -1.36 11.27 -9.90
CA LYS A 80 -2.60 12.03 -9.99
C LYS A 80 -3.83 11.12 -10.12
N GLN A 81 -3.77 10.10 -10.97
CA GLN A 81 -4.87 9.14 -11.10
C GLN A 81 -5.06 8.32 -9.83
N ALA A 82 -3.97 7.93 -9.17
CA ALA A 82 -4.03 7.19 -7.90
C ALA A 82 -4.63 8.04 -6.77
N ALA A 83 -4.28 9.32 -6.71
CA ALA A 83 -4.88 10.28 -5.78
C ALA A 83 -6.37 10.48 -6.04
N GLN A 84 -6.78 10.61 -7.31
CA GLN A 84 -8.20 10.74 -7.67
C GLN A 84 -8.98 9.47 -7.31
N ALA A 85 -8.44 8.29 -7.62
CA ALA A 85 -9.07 7.03 -7.26
C ALA A 85 -9.19 6.86 -5.74
N LYS A 86 -8.16 7.27 -4.97
CA LYS A 86 -8.22 7.30 -3.52
C LYS A 86 -9.34 8.21 -3.03
N MET A 87 -9.43 9.43 -3.54
CA MET A 87 -10.48 10.37 -3.16
C MET A 87 -11.89 9.81 -3.44
N ASN A 88 -12.09 9.17 -4.60
CA ASN A 88 -13.36 8.55 -4.94
C ASN A 88 -13.73 7.42 -3.95
N LEU A 89 -12.75 6.58 -3.58
CA LEU A 89 -12.93 5.53 -2.57
C LEU A 89 -13.28 6.11 -1.20
N ASP A 90 -12.59 7.15 -0.78
CA ASP A 90 -12.87 7.83 0.51
C ASP A 90 -14.27 8.47 0.50
N MET A 91 -14.69 9.05 -0.64
CA MET A 91 -16.05 9.59 -0.80
C MET A 91 -17.13 8.51 -0.68
N ILE A 92 -16.90 7.34 -1.28
CA ILE A 92 -17.83 6.20 -1.15
C ILE A 92 -17.87 5.71 0.30
N GLU A 93 -16.69 5.55 0.93
CA GLU A 93 -16.59 5.02 2.30
C GLU A 93 -17.19 5.97 3.34
N LYS A 94 -16.96 7.28 3.20
CA LYS A 94 -17.39 8.31 4.18
C LYS A 94 -18.78 8.87 3.91
N GLY A 95 -19.28 8.77 2.68
CA GLY A 95 -20.60 9.28 2.32
C GLY A 95 -20.76 10.75 2.68
N GLU A 96 -21.78 11.06 3.51
CA GLU A 96 -22.10 12.42 3.95
C GLU A 96 -21.00 13.03 4.84
N ASP A 97 -20.23 12.22 5.55
CA ASP A 97 -19.15 12.67 6.46
C ASP A 97 -17.87 13.04 5.70
N PHE A 98 -17.80 12.84 4.37
CA PHE A 98 -16.59 13.09 3.61
C PHE A 98 -16.08 14.53 3.70
N VAL A 99 -16.97 15.52 3.81
CA VAL A 99 -16.57 16.94 3.96
C VAL A 99 -15.74 17.16 5.22
N ASP A 100 -16.19 16.62 6.35
CA ASP A 100 -15.51 16.79 7.63
C ASP A 100 -14.24 15.94 7.68
N TYR A 101 -14.27 14.72 7.16
CA TYR A 101 -13.07 13.91 6.96
C TYR A 101 -11.99 14.62 6.12
N ALA A 102 -12.39 15.29 5.03
CA ALA A 102 -11.44 16.04 4.19
C ALA A 102 -10.84 17.25 4.94
N LYS A 103 -11.65 17.98 5.72
CA LYS A 103 -11.17 19.08 6.56
C LYS A 103 -10.19 18.61 7.62
N ASP A 104 -10.47 17.48 8.27
CA ASP A 104 -9.61 16.90 9.30
C ASP A 104 -8.24 16.53 8.73
N ILE A 105 -8.20 15.87 7.54
CA ILE A 105 -6.94 15.60 6.85
C ILE A 105 -6.16 16.89 6.55
N LEU A 106 -6.82 17.91 6.00
CA LEU A 106 -6.14 19.16 5.66
C LEU A 106 -5.62 19.90 6.90
N ASN A 107 -6.35 19.85 8.01
CA ASN A 107 -5.91 20.40 9.29
C ASN A 107 -4.72 19.63 9.85
N ASP A 108 -4.74 18.30 9.77
CA ASP A 108 -3.65 17.43 10.22
C ASP A 108 -2.34 17.71 9.42
N ILE A 109 -2.45 17.83 8.11
CA ILE A 109 -1.31 18.24 7.24
C ILE A 109 -0.72 19.57 7.67
N LYS A 110 -1.55 20.59 7.93
CA LYS A 110 -1.12 21.92 8.37
C LYS A 110 -0.44 21.89 9.74
N ASN A 111 -1.01 21.12 10.68
CA ASN A 111 -0.47 20.99 12.03
C ASN A 111 0.92 20.35 12.01
N ILE A 112 1.09 19.24 11.27
CA ILE A 112 2.39 18.57 11.13
C ILE A 112 3.43 19.49 10.48
N GLU A 113 3.03 20.27 9.48
CA GLU A 113 3.92 21.23 8.82
C GLU A 113 4.38 22.35 9.77
N SER A 114 3.49 22.84 10.65
CA SER A 114 3.82 23.84 11.67
C SER A 114 4.69 23.28 12.81
N GLU A 115 4.46 22.05 13.24
CA GLU A 115 5.29 21.38 14.25
C GLU A 115 6.72 21.12 13.76
N LYS A 116 6.89 20.81 12.48
CA LYS A 116 8.21 20.61 11.86
C LYS A 116 9.09 21.84 11.94
N LEU A 117 8.50 23.03 11.90
CA LEU A 117 9.26 24.29 12.05
C LEU A 117 9.87 24.43 13.44
N ASN A 118 9.33 23.73 14.45
CA ASN A 118 9.71 23.84 15.85
C ASN A 118 10.60 22.67 16.36
N ASN A 119 10.63 21.52 15.67
CA ASN A 119 11.33 20.30 16.11
C ASN A 119 12.32 19.80 15.04
N LYS A 120 13.64 19.84 15.37
CA LYS A 120 14.74 19.40 14.48
C LYS A 120 15.33 18.03 14.84
N ASP A 121 14.69 17.22 15.66
CA ASP A 121 15.23 15.92 16.10
C ASP A 121 14.88 14.77 15.12
N ASP A 122 15.52 14.79 13.96
CA ASP A 122 15.52 13.67 13.01
C ASP A 122 16.55 12.60 13.44
N LYS A 123 16.24 11.79 14.45
CA LYS A 123 17.06 10.62 14.77
C LYS A 123 16.85 9.53 13.73
N PRO A 124 17.92 8.93 13.20
CA PRO A 124 17.79 7.80 12.28
C PRO A 124 17.01 6.67 12.96
N GLN A 125 15.94 6.24 12.32
CA GLN A 125 15.15 5.11 12.80
C GLN A 125 15.63 3.84 12.10
N CYS A 126 15.78 2.76 12.85
CA CYS A 126 16.09 1.43 12.32
C CYS A 126 14.90 0.49 12.50
N GLY A 127 14.94 -0.62 11.77
CA GLY A 127 13.92 -1.65 11.81
C GLY A 127 12.67 -1.30 10.98
N PHE A 128 11.81 -2.28 10.75
CA PHE A 128 10.56 -2.08 10.02
C PHE A 128 9.47 -1.60 10.99
N GLY A 129 8.70 -0.58 10.59
CA GLY A 129 7.58 -0.05 11.37
C GLY A 129 6.31 -0.91 11.34
N CYS A 130 6.40 -2.17 10.96
CA CYS A 130 5.29 -3.10 10.81
C CYS A 130 5.63 -4.49 11.37
N ARG A 131 4.76 -5.48 11.15
CA ARG A 131 4.97 -6.87 11.62
C ARG A 131 6.04 -7.63 10.84
N ALA A 132 6.39 -7.19 9.62
CA ALA A 132 7.32 -7.87 8.74
C ALA A 132 8.71 -8.04 9.38
N GLY A 133 9.16 -9.27 9.57
CA GLY A 133 10.41 -9.61 10.24
C GLY A 133 10.42 -9.37 11.76
N ASN A 134 9.32 -8.85 12.35
CA ASN A 134 9.18 -8.65 13.80
C ASN A 134 8.30 -9.75 14.44
N SER A 135 7.17 -10.08 13.81
CA SER A 135 6.25 -11.13 14.26
C SER A 135 5.68 -11.97 13.12
N THR A 136 6.03 -11.65 11.88
CA THR A 136 5.63 -12.39 10.68
C THR A 136 6.80 -12.51 9.70
N PHE A 137 6.79 -13.56 8.91
CA PHE A 137 7.72 -13.81 7.82
C PHE A 137 6.98 -14.45 6.63
N TRP A 138 7.66 -14.50 5.50
CA TRP A 138 7.23 -15.22 4.32
C TRP A 138 8.26 -16.29 3.99
N ILE A 139 7.81 -17.38 3.38
CA ILE A 139 8.70 -18.37 2.78
C ILE A 139 8.36 -18.41 1.29
N ASN A 140 9.37 -18.17 0.45
CA ASN A 140 9.21 -18.23 -0.98
C ASN A 140 9.32 -19.69 -1.49
N TRP A 141 9.08 -19.88 -2.78
CA TRP A 141 9.11 -21.24 -3.38
C TRP A 141 10.52 -21.88 -3.43
N GLN A 142 11.59 -21.10 -3.23
CA GLN A 142 12.95 -21.63 -3.11
C GLN A 142 13.23 -22.16 -1.70
N GLY A 143 12.39 -21.87 -0.73
CA GLY A 143 12.59 -22.22 0.66
C GLY A 143 13.39 -21.15 1.42
N GLU A 144 13.38 -19.91 0.96
CA GLU A 144 14.02 -18.79 1.62
C GLU A 144 13.02 -18.03 2.49
N MET A 145 13.40 -17.71 3.72
CA MET A 145 12.65 -16.88 4.63
C MET A 145 12.92 -15.41 4.34
N THR A 146 11.85 -14.64 4.11
CA THR A 146 11.90 -13.20 3.87
C THR A 146 10.98 -12.46 4.84
N SER A 147 11.29 -11.20 5.14
CA SER A 147 10.47 -10.40 6.05
C SER A 147 9.13 -10.00 5.43
N CYS A 148 9.09 -9.73 4.12
CA CYS A 148 7.90 -9.27 3.41
C CYS A 148 7.87 -9.81 1.99
N GLY A 149 6.71 -10.25 1.52
CA GLY A 149 6.51 -10.74 0.15
C GLY A 149 6.68 -9.66 -0.94
N MET A 150 6.72 -8.39 -0.55
CA MET A 150 6.93 -7.26 -1.47
C MET A 150 8.41 -6.88 -1.64
N LEU A 151 9.32 -7.48 -0.86
CA LEU A 151 10.76 -7.23 -0.97
C LEU A 151 11.38 -8.14 -2.03
N SER A 152 12.25 -7.57 -2.86
CA SER A 152 13.06 -8.30 -3.84
C SER A 152 14.42 -8.76 -3.30
N ALA A 153 14.70 -8.52 -2.02
CA ALA A 153 15.93 -8.95 -1.37
C ALA A 153 16.01 -10.48 -1.25
N LYS A 154 17.22 -11.03 -1.36
CA LYS A 154 17.48 -12.44 -1.14
C LYS A 154 17.06 -12.82 0.28
N GLY A 155 16.31 -13.90 0.41
CA GLY A 155 15.90 -14.47 1.68
C GLY A 155 16.99 -15.31 2.33
N ILE A 156 16.71 -15.82 3.53
CA ILE A 156 17.58 -16.72 4.31
C ILE A 156 17.12 -18.15 4.01
N ASP A 157 18.03 -19.00 3.53
CA ASP A 157 17.72 -20.40 3.19
C ASP A 157 17.41 -21.21 4.45
N ILE A 158 16.16 -21.62 4.60
CA ILE A 158 15.71 -22.41 5.77
C ILE A 158 16.21 -23.85 5.72
N LYS A 159 16.64 -24.36 4.56
CA LYS A 159 17.23 -25.70 4.45
C LYS A 159 18.64 -25.75 4.99
N GLU A 160 19.37 -24.62 4.89
CA GLU A 160 20.72 -24.48 5.41
C GLU A 160 20.73 -24.21 6.92
N TYR A 161 19.91 -23.27 7.39
CA TYR A 161 19.98 -22.79 8.79
C TYR A 161 18.87 -23.32 9.70
N GLY A 162 17.83 -23.95 9.15
CA GLY A 162 16.63 -24.32 9.89
C GLY A 162 15.76 -23.14 10.30
N MET A 163 14.52 -23.39 10.69
CA MET A 163 13.51 -22.35 10.97
C MET A 163 13.94 -21.35 12.05
N ASN A 164 14.40 -21.85 13.18
CA ASN A 164 14.71 -21.01 14.35
C ASN A 164 15.90 -20.08 14.11
N GLN A 165 16.93 -20.59 13.46
CA GLN A 165 18.12 -19.78 13.15
C GLN A 165 17.82 -18.77 12.06
N SER A 166 17.08 -19.17 11.00
CA SER A 166 16.65 -18.27 9.94
C SER A 166 15.80 -17.12 10.48
N TRP A 167 14.90 -17.42 11.43
CA TRP A 167 14.10 -16.38 12.09
C TRP A 167 14.96 -15.37 12.89
N LYS A 168 15.94 -15.85 13.65
CA LYS A 168 16.86 -14.96 14.39
C LYS A 168 17.63 -14.05 13.44
N MET A 169 18.22 -14.63 12.39
CA MET A 169 18.97 -13.89 11.37
C MET A 169 18.09 -12.84 10.68
N LEU A 170 16.83 -13.21 10.32
CA LEU A 170 15.89 -12.29 9.70
C LEU A 170 15.54 -11.11 10.64
N ASN A 171 15.29 -11.39 11.90
CA ASN A 171 14.95 -10.38 12.89
C ASN A 171 16.12 -9.41 13.12
N GLU A 172 17.36 -9.90 13.19
CA GLU A 172 18.57 -9.08 13.28
C GLU A 172 18.74 -8.19 12.03
N GLN A 173 18.57 -8.77 10.85
CA GLN A 173 18.62 -8.03 9.58
C GLN A 173 17.58 -6.90 9.54
N VAL A 174 16.34 -7.21 9.90
CA VAL A 174 15.25 -6.22 9.94
C VAL A 174 15.54 -5.13 10.96
N SER A 175 15.97 -5.49 12.16
CA SER A 175 16.24 -4.54 13.24
C SER A 175 17.37 -3.56 12.92
N SER A 176 18.36 -3.99 12.14
CA SER A 176 19.49 -3.17 11.70
C SER A 176 19.23 -2.35 10.44
N THR A 177 18.13 -2.62 9.71
CA THR A 177 17.81 -1.91 8.46
C THR A 177 17.51 -0.44 8.75
N LYS A 178 18.24 0.48 8.14
CA LYS A 178 17.99 1.92 8.24
C LYS A 178 16.74 2.28 7.47
N ARG A 179 15.93 3.15 8.06
CA ARG A 179 14.74 3.73 7.43
C ARG A 179 15.01 5.13 6.93
N ASN A 180 14.21 5.56 5.99
CA ASN A 180 14.22 6.93 5.51
C ASN A 180 13.98 7.93 6.66
N SER A 181 14.87 8.91 6.82
CA SER A 181 14.78 9.93 7.87
C SER A 181 13.77 11.05 7.56
N LYS A 182 13.43 11.25 6.27
CA LYS A 182 12.54 12.33 5.85
C LYS A 182 11.05 12.01 6.06
N CYS A 183 10.66 10.74 5.92
CA CYS A 183 9.27 10.32 5.99
C CYS A 183 8.62 10.48 7.38
N PRO A 184 9.29 10.21 8.51
CA PRO A 184 8.71 10.39 9.84
C PRO A 184 8.31 11.84 10.16
N SER A 185 9.03 12.82 9.62
CA SER A 185 8.76 14.26 9.78
C SER A 185 7.99 14.86 8.59
N CYS A 186 7.53 14.05 7.65
CA CYS A 186 6.80 14.51 6.46
C CYS A 186 5.38 14.95 6.84
N LYS A 187 4.91 16.06 6.26
CA LYS A 187 3.53 16.55 6.45
C LYS A 187 2.46 15.53 6.03
N TYR A 188 2.80 14.59 5.16
CA TYR A 188 1.91 13.54 4.69
C TYR A 188 2.00 12.23 5.48
N LYS A 189 2.75 12.17 6.59
CA LYS A 189 3.00 10.92 7.33
C LYS A 189 1.74 10.12 7.70
N ASN A 190 0.62 10.82 7.96
CA ASN A 190 -0.64 10.20 8.39
C ASN A 190 -1.51 9.72 7.23
N ILE A 191 -1.29 10.22 6.01
CA ILE A 191 -2.03 9.81 4.81
C ILE A 191 -1.19 8.97 3.84
N CYS A 192 0.14 9.00 3.98
CA CYS A 192 1.07 8.28 3.13
C CYS A 192 1.26 6.84 3.62
N GLN A 193 1.07 5.88 2.72
CA GLN A 193 1.27 4.45 3.00
C GLN A 193 2.70 3.99 2.73
N VAL A 194 3.68 4.90 2.88
CA VAL A 194 5.09 4.57 2.69
C VAL A 194 5.55 3.51 3.69
N CYS A 195 6.31 2.54 3.20
CA CYS A 195 6.97 1.54 4.00
C CYS A 195 8.36 1.21 3.42
N VAL A 196 9.16 0.45 4.16
CA VAL A 196 10.50 0.05 3.73
C VAL A 196 10.47 -0.71 2.40
N ALA A 197 9.45 -1.55 2.18
CA ALA A 197 9.30 -2.26 0.92
C ALA A 197 8.97 -1.33 -0.27
N SER A 198 8.12 -0.31 -0.06
CA SER A 198 7.86 0.67 -1.12
C SER A 198 9.09 1.55 -1.40
N CYS A 199 9.86 1.91 -0.37
CA CYS A 199 11.13 2.63 -0.57
C CYS A 199 12.08 1.80 -1.45
N GLN A 200 12.33 0.56 -1.08
CA GLN A 200 13.23 -0.34 -1.81
C GLN A 200 12.71 -0.62 -3.24
N ALA A 201 11.41 -0.85 -3.41
CA ALA A 201 10.83 -1.15 -4.71
C ALA A 201 10.92 0.05 -5.70
N GLU A 202 10.71 1.28 -5.20
CA GLU A 202 10.73 2.50 -6.02
C GLU A 202 12.16 3.02 -6.28
N THR A 203 13.06 2.85 -5.33
CA THR A 203 14.38 3.53 -5.38
C THR A 203 15.57 2.55 -5.45
N GLY A 204 15.35 1.28 -5.14
CA GLY A 204 16.41 0.29 -4.95
C GLY A 204 16.99 0.27 -3.53
N GLU A 205 16.67 1.28 -2.68
CA GLU A 205 17.24 1.46 -1.35
C GLU A 205 16.16 1.43 -0.27
N PHE A 206 16.47 0.85 0.90
CA PHE A 206 15.53 0.76 2.03
C PHE A 206 15.23 2.12 2.66
N ASP A 207 16.16 3.05 2.59
CA ASP A 207 16.06 4.42 3.10
C ASP A 207 15.80 5.46 1.99
N GLY A 208 15.54 5.01 0.76
CA GLY A 208 15.16 5.86 -0.36
C GLY A 208 13.83 6.59 -0.15
N VAL A 209 13.61 7.69 -0.87
CA VAL A 209 12.34 8.44 -0.87
C VAL A 209 11.53 8.04 -2.09
N PRO A 210 10.40 7.34 -1.94
CA PRO A 210 9.58 6.92 -3.07
C PRO A 210 8.78 8.10 -3.63
N GLN A 211 9.35 8.79 -4.62
CA GLN A 211 8.80 10.03 -5.18
C GLN A 211 7.35 9.87 -5.67
N TYR A 212 7.02 8.71 -6.24
CA TYR A 212 5.65 8.41 -6.64
C TYR A 212 4.63 8.59 -5.51
N LEU A 213 4.95 8.10 -4.31
CA LEU A 213 4.04 8.24 -3.15
C LEU A 213 4.00 9.69 -2.65
N CYS A 214 5.11 10.42 -2.73
CA CYS A 214 5.14 11.84 -2.41
C CYS A 214 4.21 12.63 -3.34
N ASP A 215 4.31 12.40 -4.65
CA ASP A 215 3.50 13.06 -5.66
C ASP A 215 2.01 12.68 -5.53
N MET A 216 1.71 11.41 -5.24
CA MET A 216 0.34 10.95 -4.98
C MET A 216 -0.27 11.69 -3.79
N CYS A 217 0.45 11.83 -2.67
CA CYS A 217 -0.05 12.56 -1.49
C CYS A 217 -0.24 14.06 -1.79
N ALA A 218 0.68 14.68 -2.54
CA ALA A 218 0.56 16.07 -2.93
C ALA A 218 -0.64 16.32 -3.86
N GLU A 219 -0.90 15.43 -4.81
CA GLU A 219 -2.08 15.51 -5.66
C GLU A 219 -3.38 15.27 -4.86
N TYR A 220 -3.35 14.35 -3.88
CA TYR A 220 -4.50 14.11 -3.00
C TYR A 220 -4.84 15.34 -2.15
N GLU A 221 -3.84 16.02 -1.54
CA GLU A 221 -4.04 17.29 -0.83
C GLU A 221 -4.70 18.34 -1.73
N LYS A 222 -4.21 18.52 -2.98
CA LYS A 222 -4.80 19.47 -3.95
C LYS A 222 -6.27 19.17 -4.23
N LEU A 223 -6.60 17.89 -4.45
CA LEU A 223 -7.97 17.47 -4.72
C LEU A 223 -8.91 17.75 -3.53
N LEU A 224 -8.45 17.51 -2.29
CA LEU A 224 -9.22 17.83 -1.09
C LEU A 224 -9.45 19.34 -0.96
N VAL A 225 -8.43 20.17 -1.18
CA VAL A 225 -8.56 21.64 -1.15
C VAL A 225 -9.55 22.11 -2.21
N GLU A 226 -9.43 21.63 -3.45
CA GLU A 226 -10.35 21.99 -4.54
C GLU A 226 -11.81 21.58 -4.22
N TYR A 227 -11.99 20.41 -3.61
CA TYR A 227 -13.30 19.90 -3.22
C TYR A 227 -13.96 20.78 -2.16
N ILE A 228 -13.22 21.11 -1.07
CA ILE A 228 -13.71 21.96 0.00
C ILE A 228 -14.06 23.36 -0.52
N ASN A 229 -13.20 23.96 -1.35
CA ASN A 229 -13.45 25.29 -1.94
C ASN A 229 -14.68 25.35 -2.85
N LYS A 230 -15.12 24.23 -3.42
CA LYS A 230 -16.35 24.17 -4.24
C LYS A 230 -17.61 23.96 -3.41
N LYS A 231 -17.48 23.49 -2.16
CA LYS A 231 -18.61 23.20 -1.27
C LYS A 231 -18.93 24.35 -0.30
N VAL A 232 -17.98 25.29 -0.13
CA VAL A 232 -18.13 26.53 0.62
C VAL A 232 -18.49 27.67 -0.32
#